data_7a7b4a96e42f7bbe4152148814eaeb47
#
_entry.id   7a7b4a96e42f7bbe4152148814eaeb47
#
_cell.length_a   1.000
_cell.length_b   1.000
_cell.length_c   1.000
_cell.angle_alpha   90.00
_cell.angle_beta   90.00
_cell.angle_gamma   90.00
#
_symmetry.space_group_name_H-M   'P 1'
#
loop_
_entity.id
_entity.type
_entity.pdbx_description
1 polymer ?
#
loop_
_entity_poly.entity_id
_entity_poly.type
_entity_poly.pdbx_seq_one_letter_code
_entity_poly.pdbx_strand_id
1 'polypeptide(L)'
;MNFEPDDSPGNISKHVPMRSVWLLQLYASEAYRRGVITDAAVDDADAELPVLLTTMLCEVVERRLTRELSVGFSRRAATLHRVRGKIDVYDTQRHRLLDKGQIRCEFNELTSDHPVNRYLLRAVRYAEKLIRQLDPAVATRCRRLARSFEAVGVPFVSSASEPTGRLSPADI
;
A
#
# COMPACT_ATOMS: atom_id res chain seq x y z
N MET A 1 -30.46 62.69 -15.74
CA MET A 1 -29.18 62.09 -15.55
C MET A 1 -29.42 60.91 -14.56
N ASN A 2 -29.86 59.77 -15.11
CA ASN A 2 -30.27 58.60 -14.34
C ASN A 2 -29.03 57.71 -14.14
N PHE A 3 -28.68 57.52 -12.93
CA PHE A 3 -27.64 56.57 -12.52
C PHE A 3 -28.34 55.25 -12.22
N GLU A 4 -28.23 54.28 -13.13
CA GLU A 4 -28.61 52.89 -12.86
C GLU A 4 -27.44 52.19 -12.19
N PRO A 5 -27.64 51.52 -11.06
CA PRO A 5 -26.62 50.65 -10.51
C PRO A 5 -26.64 49.32 -11.27
N ASP A 6 -25.50 48.97 -11.91
CA ASP A 6 -25.24 47.68 -12.50
C ASP A 6 -25.03 46.66 -11.37
N ASP A 7 -26.10 45.95 -11.04
CA ASP A 7 -26.11 44.88 -10.03
C ASP A 7 -26.02 43.53 -10.74
N SER A 8 -24.89 43.32 -11.44
CA SER A 8 -24.54 42.00 -11.95
C SER A 8 -23.97 41.17 -10.81
N PRO A 9 -24.63 40.08 -10.38
CA PRO A 9 -24.02 39.13 -9.40
C PRO A 9 -22.84 38.47 -10.07
N GLY A 10 -21.64 38.96 -9.73
CA GLY A 10 -20.38 38.35 -10.11
C GLY A 10 -20.39 36.86 -9.72
N ASN A 11 -20.42 36.04 -10.73
CA ASN A 11 -20.29 34.59 -10.61
C ASN A 11 -18.89 34.29 -10.05
N ILE A 12 -18.74 34.36 -8.72
CA ILE A 12 -17.60 33.88 -7.99
C ILE A 12 -17.74 32.37 -8.00
N SER A 13 -17.31 31.74 -9.08
CA SER A 13 -17.00 30.32 -9.05
C SER A 13 -15.89 30.15 -8.01
N LYS A 14 -16.30 29.87 -6.78
CA LYS A 14 -15.38 29.50 -5.67
C LYS A 14 -14.70 28.21 -6.05
N HIS A 15 -13.66 28.30 -6.87
CA HIS A 15 -12.71 27.22 -7.04
C HIS A 15 -12.03 27.03 -5.67
N VAL A 16 -12.52 26.07 -4.91
CA VAL A 16 -11.82 25.61 -3.72
C VAL A 16 -10.53 24.96 -4.23
N PRO A 17 -9.34 25.51 -3.91
CA PRO A 17 -8.11 24.91 -4.38
C PRO A 17 -8.04 23.47 -3.85
N MET A 18 -7.63 22.54 -4.69
CA MET A 18 -7.50 21.11 -4.35
C MET A 18 -6.72 20.91 -3.04
N ARG A 19 -5.75 21.76 -2.79
CA ARG A 19 -4.99 21.84 -1.54
C ARG A 19 -5.88 22.00 -0.31
N SER A 20 -6.87 22.94 -0.36
CA SER A 20 -7.77 23.16 0.78
C SER A 20 -8.66 21.95 1.06
N VAL A 21 -9.06 21.22 0.01
CA VAL A 21 -9.82 19.96 0.15
C VAL A 21 -8.95 18.89 0.82
N TRP A 22 -7.69 18.76 0.39
CA TRP A 22 -6.74 17.82 1.01
C TRP A 22 -6.43 18.16 2.46
N LEU A 23 -6.24 19.45 2.78
CA LEU A 23 -6.01 19.89 4.16
C LEU A 23 -7.23 19.59 5.04
N LEU A 24 -8.45 19.87 4.56
CA LEU A 24 -9.67 19.53 5.29
C LEU A 24 -9.78 18.01 5.51
N GLN A 25 -9.45 17.20 4.52
CA GLN A 25 -9.45 15.75 4.64
C GLN A 25 -8.37 15.26 5.61
N LEU A 26 -7.20 15.91 5.61
CA LEU A 26 -6.12 15.63 6.56
C LEU A 26 -6.54 15.95 7.99
N TYR A 27 -7.15 17.12 8.24
CA TYR A 27 -7.72 17.50 9.54
C TYR A 27 -8.83 16.56 10.01
N ALA A 28 -9.65 16.07 9.10
CA ALA A 28 -10.69 15.09 9.39
C ALA A 28 -10.14 13.69 9.64
N SER A 29 -8.88 13.45 9.27
CA SER A 29 -8.24 12.13 9.38
C SER A 29 -7.91 11.77 10.83
N GLU A 30 -7.86 10.47 11.09
CA GLU A 30 -7.45 9.96 12.40
C GLU A 30 -5.99 10.28 12.74
N ALA A 31 -5.15 10.55 11.75
CA ALA A 31 -3.76 10.93 11.91
C ALA A 31 -3.62 12.30 12.60
N TYR A 32 -4.46 13.28 12.26
CA TYR A 32 -4.51 14.56 12.97
C TYR A 32 -5.00 14.38 14.41
N ARG A 33 -6.07 13.61 14.61
CA ARG A 33 -6.62 13.32 15.95
C ARG A 33 -5.62 12.60 16.87
N ARG A 34 -4.71 11.82 16.32
CA ARG A 34 -3.67 11.11 17.07
C ARG A 34 -2.39 11.91 17.29
N GLY A 35 -2.36 13.19 16.89
CA GLY A 35 -1.18 14.06 17.07
C GLY A 35 0.03 13.69 16.23
N VAL A 36 -0.17 12.87 15.17
CA VAL A 36 0.89 12.55 14.21
C VAL A 36 1.20 13.75 13.32
N ILE A 37 0.25 14.68 13.19
CA ILE A 37 0.35 15.91 12.43
C ILE A 37 0.13 17.06 13.40
N THR A 38 1.09 17.99 13.48
CA THR A 38 0.97 19.20 14.28
C THR A 38 0.47 20.37 13.43
N ASP A 39 -0.18 21.36 14.07
CA ASP A 39 -0.66 22.57 13.37
C ASP A 39 0.45 23.30 12.62
N ALA A 40 1.67 23.34 13.17
CA ALA A 40 2.83 23.94 12.52
C ALA A 40 3.21 23.28 11.19
N ALA A 41 3.00 21.96 11.06
CA ALA A 41 3.28 21.24 9.81
C ALA A 41 2.23 21.50 8.72
N VAL A 42 1.09 22.09 9.08
CA VAL A 42 0.00 22.41 8.14
C VAL A 42 0.17 23.80 7.57
N ASP A 43 0.71 24.75 8.33
CA ASP A 43 0.88 26.14 7.89
C ASP A 43 1.96 26.30 6.80
N ASP A 44 2.98 25.44 6.78
CA ASP A 44 4.10 25.46 5.81
C ASP A 44 3.92 24.45 4.65
N ALA A 45 2.68 24.06 4.39
CA ALA A 45 2.30 22.87 3.63
C ALA A 45 2.67 22.83 2.13
N ASP A 46 3.15 23.88 1.52
CA ASP A 46 3.38 23.90 0.06
C ASP A 46 4.62 23.12 -0.36
N ALA A 47 5.71 23.20 0.39
CA ALA A 47 6.93 22.44 0.14
C ALA A 47 6.99 21.13 0.94
N GLU A 48 6.30 21.06 2.08
CA GLU A 48 6.40 19.99 3.06
C GLU A 48 5.30 18.91 2.92
N LEU A 49 4.19 19.19 2.23
CA LEU A 49 3.08 18.25 2.11
C LEU A 49 3.50 16.88 1.56
N PRO A 50 4.33 16.76 0.52
CA PRO A 50 4.78 15.45 0.04
C PRO A 50 5.62 14.71 1.09
N VAL A 51 6.45 15.43 1.86
CA VAL A 51 7.28 14.88 2.94
C VAL A 51 6.39 14.36 4.05
N LEU A 52 5.40 15.14 4.47
CA LEU A 52 4.45 14.79 5.51
C LEU A 52 3.65 13.54 5.14
N LEU A 53 3.04 13.53 3.94
CA LEU A 53 2.28 12.38 3.46
C LEU A 53 3.13 11.11 3.35
N THR A 54 4.37 11.24 2.89
CA THR A 54 5.30 10.11 2.81
C THR A 54 5.69 9.61 4.20
N THR A 55 5.90 10.50 5.16
CA THR A 55 6.20 10.13 6.54
C THR A 55 5.05 9.37 7.17
N MET A 56 3.82 9.84 6.98
CA MET A 56 2.60 9.14 7.43
C MET A 56 2.46 7.75 6.78
N LEU A 57 2.71 7.66 5.48
CA LEU A 57 2.71 6.38 4.77
C LEU A 57 3.74 5.43 5.41
N CYS A 58 4.96 5.91 5.69
CA CYS A 58 5.98 5.11 6.35
C CYS A 58 5.52 4.58 7.71
N GLU A 59 4.87 5.41 8.53
CA GLU A 59 4.36 5.00 9.85
C GLU A 59 3.27 3.94 9.77
N VAL A 60 2.32 4.12 8.84
CA VAL A 60 1.27 3.12 8.61
C VAL A 60 1.89 1.80 8.18
N VAL A 61 2.84 1.85 7.25
CA VAL A 61 3.52 0.65 6.72
C VAL A 61 4.37 -0.02 7.79
N GLU A 62 5.13 0.73 8.61
CA GLU A 62 5.89 0.18 9.73
C GLU A 62 5.01 -0.53 10.74
N ARG A 63 3.88 0.07 11.08
CA ARG A 63 2.90 -0.54 11.99
C ARG A 63 2.36 -1.85 11.43
N ARG A 64 2.10 -1.90 10.11
CA ARG A 64 1.67 -3.12 9.44
C ARG A 64 2.74 -4.21 9.43
N LEU A 65 3.98 -3.85 9.14
CA LEU A 65 5.10 -4.78 9.14
C LEU A 65 5.38 -5.37 10.53
N THR A 66 5.10 -4.60 11.59
CA THR A 66 5.33 -5.05 12.97
C THR A 66 4.17 -5.82 13.58
N ARG A 67 2.93 -5.54 13.17
CA ARG A 67 1.74 -6.21 13.73
C ARG A 67 1.39 -7.46 12.94
N GLU A 68 0.83 -7.26 11.76
CA GLU A 68 0.44 -8.37 10.88
C GLU A 68 0.34 -7.88 9.43
N LEU A 69 1.05 -8.54 8.54
CA LEU A 69 0.82 -8.38 7.10
C LEU A 69 -0.46 -9.13 6.71
N SER A 70 -1.18 -8.59 5.74
CA SER A 70 -2.30 -9.32 5.14
C SER A 70 -1.77 -10.62 4.54
N VAL A 71 -2.36 -11.73 4.92
CA VAL A 71 -1.99 -13.06 4.41
C VAL A 71 -3.11 -13.63 3.57
N GLY A 72 -2.75 -14.40 2.57
CA GLY A 72 -3.67 -15.10 1.70
C GLY A 72 -3.25 -16.55 1.52
N PHE A 73 -4.12 -17.34 0.87
CA PHE A 73 -3.79 -18.70 0.48
C PHE A 73 -3.43 -18.74 -1.00
N SER A 74 -2.26 -19.29 -1.31
CA SER A 74 -1.84 -19.58 -2.68
C SER A 74 -1.84 -21.08 -2.92
N ARG A 75 -2.46 -21.50 -4.02
CA ARG A 75 -2.41 -22.89 -4.45
C ARG A 75 -1.03 -23.17 -5.03
N ARG A 76 -0.37 -24.17 -4.47
CA ARG A 76 0.97 -24.59 -4.88
C ARG A 76 0.99 -26.07 -5.21
N ALA A 77 1.72 -26.39 -6.26
CA ALA A 77 1.98 -27.78 -6.63
C ALA A 77 3.47 -28.05 -6.49
N ALA A 78 3.83 -29.07 -5.72
CA ALA A 78 5.23 -29.44 -5.48
C ALA A 78 5.40 -30.94 -5.40
N THR A 79 6.61 -31.43 -5.73
CA THR A 79 7.02 -32.81 -5.54
C THR A 79 7.64 -32.93 -4.16
N LEU A 80 7.07 -33.79 -3.31
CA LEU A 80 7.41 -33.88 -1.90
C LEU A 80 7.67 -35.36 -1.52
N HIS A 81 8.43 -35.58 -0.45
CA HIS A 81 8.62 -36.89 0.15
C HIS A 81 7.51 -37.30 1.14
N ARG A 82 6.58 -36.39 1.42
CA ARG A 82 5.42 -36.60 2.31
C ARG A 82 4.16 -36.05 1.64
N VAL A 83 3.04 -36.71 1.86
CA VAL A 83 1.74 -36.24 1.39
C VAL A 83 1.39 -34.92 2.07
N ARG A 84 1.04 -33.92 1.27
CA ARG A 84 0.53 -32.63 1.72
C ARG A 84 -0.62 -32.19 0.79
N GLY A 85 -1.80 -32.10 1.33
CA GLY A 85 -2.99 -31.71 0.54
C GLY A 85 -3.45 -32.80 -0.40
N LYS A 86 -3.80 -32.46 -1.64
CA LYS A 86 -4.30 -33.38 -2.67
C LYS A 86 -3.14 -33.99 -3.47
N ILE A 87 -3.14 -35.31 -3.62
CA ILE A 87 -2.15 -36.02 -4.45
C ILE A 87 -2.58 -35.88 -5.92
N ASP A 88 -1.64 -35.48 -6.76
CA ASP A 88 -1.76 -35.59 -8.21
C ASP A 88 -1.22 -36.97 -8.63
N VAL A 89 -2.14 -37.92 -8.73
CA VAL A 89 -1.84 -39.32 -9.07
C VAL A 89 -1.28 -39.42 -10.49
N TYR A 90 -1.86 -38.65 -11.43
CA TYR A 90 -1.46 -38.69 -12.82
C TYR A 90 -0.01 -38.24 -13.02
N ASP A 91 0.35 -37.08 -12.50
CA ASP A 91 1.73 -36.57 -12.58
C ASP A 91 2.71 -37.45 -11.78
N THR A 92 2.26 -38.00 -10.64
CA THR A 92 3.08 -38.90 -9.82
C THR A 92 3.45 -40.18 -10.59
N GLN A 93 2.50 -40.79 -11.30
CA GLN A 93 2.74 -41.99 -12.10
C GLN A 93 3.52 -41.67 -13.38
N ARG A 94 3.13 -40.62 -14.12
CA ARG A 94 3.77 -40.21 -15.36
C ARG A 94 5.27 -40.00 -15.21
N HIS A 95 5.68 -39.39 -14.10
CA HIS A 95 7.09 -39.08 -13.81
C HIS A 95 7.80 -40.13 -12.94
N ARG A 96 7.11 -41.29 -12.68
CA ARG A 96 7.62 -42.36 -11.84
C ARG A 96 8.20 -41.88 -10.50
N LEU A 97 7.49 -40.92 -9.87
CA LEU A 97 7.99 -40.29 -8.64
C LEU A 97 8.03 -41.23 -7.46
N LEU A 98 7.14 -42.23 -7.44
CA LEU A 98 7.12 -43.24 -6.38
C LEU A 98 8.41 -44.06 -6.31
N ASP A 99 9.04 -44.32 -7.46
CA ASP A 99 10.33 -45.06 -7.52
C ASP A 99 11.45 -44.27 -6.80
N LYS A 100 11.25 -42.93 -6.65
CA LYS A 100 12.14 -42.00 -5.98
C LYS A 100 11.68 -41.66 -4.56
N GLY A 101 10.65 -42.31 -4.05
CA GLY A 101 10.05 -41.98 -2.75
C GLY A 101 9.39 -40.58 -2.74
N GLN A 102 8.90 -40.10 -3.89
CA GLN A 102 8.34 -38.79 -4.05
C GLN A 102 6.90 -38.85 -4.57
N ILE A 103 6.13 -37.80 -4.26
CA ILE A 103 4.71 -37.69 -4.65
C ILE A 103 4.45 -36.26 -5.10
N ARG A 104 3.72 -36.07 -6.19
CA ARG A 104 3.23 -34.75 -6.61
C ARG A 104 2.01 -34.40 -5.79
N CYS A 105 2.06 -33.27 -5.10
CA CYS A 105 0.98 -32.79 -4.25
C CYS A 105 0.56 -31.37 -4.62
N GLU A 106 -0.75 -31.10 -4.55
CA GLU A 106 -1.33 -29.77 -4.60
C GLU A 106 -1.83 -29.39 -3.21
N PHE A 107 -1.43 -28.23 -2.71
CA PHE A 107 -1.82 -27.76 -1.38
C PHE A 107 -1.93 -26.23 -1.37
N ASN A 108 -2.68 -25.73 -0.41
CA ASN A 108 -2.74 -24.30 -0.14
C ASN A 108 -1.62 -23.94 0.84
N GLU A 109 -0.86 -22.93 0.51
CA GLU A 109 0.20 -22.36 1.34
C GLU A 109 -0.15 -20.92 1.73
N LEU A 110 0.05 -20.61 3.00
CA LEU A 110 -0.11 -19.25 3.50
C LEU A 110 1.00 -18.39 2.90
N THR A 111 0.64 -17.23 2.35
CA THR A 111 1.60 -16.33 1.71
C THR A 111 1.32 -14.89 2.09
N SER A 112 2.37 -14.12 2.27
CA SER A 112 2.31 -12.66 2.40
C SER A 112 2.14 -11.97 1.03
N ASP A 113 2.15 -12.74 -0.06
CA ASP A 113 1.89 -12.25 -1.40
C ASP A 113 0.39 -11.96 -1.58
N HIS A 114 -0.07 -10.88 -0.96
CA HIS A 114 -1.45 -10.42 -0.94
C HIS A 114 -1.60 -9.10 -1.71
N PRO A 115 -2.71 -8.85 -2.43
CA PRO A 115 -2.91 -7.61 -3.20
C PRO A 115 -2.66 -6.34 -2.39
N VAL A 116 -3.11 -6.29 -1.14
CA VAL A 116 -2.89 -5.15 -0.23
C VAL A 116 -1.40 -4.92 0.01
N ASN A 117 -0.63 -5.97 0.28
CA ASN A 117 0.81 -5.86 0.54
C ASN A 117 1.58 -5.42 -0.72
N ARG A 118 1.19 -5.94 -1.89
CA ARG A 118 1.75 -5.49 -3.19
C ARG A 118 1.44 -4.01 -3.44
N TYR A 119 0.23 -3.57 -3.12
CA TYR A 119 -0.16 -2.17 -3.26
C TYR A 119 0.66 -1.26 -2.34
N LEU A 120 0.81 -1.63 -1.06
CA LEU A 120 1.63 -0.89 -0.11
C LEU A 120 3.10 -0.82 -0.54
N LEU A 121 3.69 -1.93 -1.00
CA LEU A 121 5.05 -1.94 -1.52
C LEU A 121 5.21 -0.99 -2.71
N ARG A 122 4.23 -1.00 -3.63
CA ARG A 122 4.21 -0.08 -4.77
C ARG A 122 4.10 1.38 -4.32
N ALA A 123 3.20 1.69 -3.37
CA ALA A 123 3.03 3.03 -2.83
C ALA A 123 4.33 3.54 -2.20
N VAL A 124 5.00 2.73 -1.38
CA VAL A 124 6.29 3.08 -0.76
C VAL A 124 7.38 3.31 -1.80
N ARG A 125 7.46 2.48 -2.84
CA ARG A 125 8.42 2.66 -3.95
C ARG A 125 8.14 3.92 -4.76
N TYR A 126 6.88 4.24 -4.97
CA TYR A 126 6.48 5.47 -5.64
C TYR A 126 6.83 6.71 -4.80
N ALA A 127 6.48 6.70 -3.51
CA ALA A 127 6.81 7.76 -2.57
C ALA A 127 8.32 7.98 -2.46
N GLU A 128 9.13 6.91 -2.42
CA GLU A 128 10.60 7.01 -2.45
C GLU A 128 11.09 7.85 -3.63
N LYS A 129 10.53 7.61 -4.82
CA LYS A 129 10.95 8.36 -6.03
C LYS A 129 10.58 9.83 -5.96
N LEU A 130 9.37 10.14 -5.47
CA LEU A 130 8.89 11.52 -5.35
C LEU A 130 9.70 12.33 -4.34
N ILE A 131 10.00 11.73 -3.18
CA ILE A 131 10.59 12.45 -2.05
C ILE A 131 12.11 12.51 -2.08
N ARG A 132 12.77 11.76 -2.97
CA ARG A 132 14.21 11.56 -2.98
C ARG A 132 15.03 12.85 -3.00
N GLN A 133 14.54 13.88 -3.70
CA GLN A 133 15.22 15.18 -3.81
C GLN A 133 14.79 16.15 -2.72
N LEU A 134 13.60 15.97 -2.14
CA LEU A 134 13.06 16.83 -1.11
C LEU A 134 13.57 16.45 0.27
N ASP A 135 13.52 15.17 0.60
CA ASP A 135 13.99 14.62 1.87
C ASP A 135 14.67 13.25 1.69
N PRO A 136 16.02 13.22 1.62
CA PRO A 136 16.78 11.97 1.46
C PRO A 136 16.63 11.02 2.66
N ALA A 137 16.35 11.52 3.87
CA ALA A 137 16.20 10.70 5.08
C ALA A 137 14.89 9.90 4.99
N VAL A 138 13.78 10.56 4.66
CA VAL A 138 12.48 9.90 4.44
C VAL A 138 12.56 8.94 3.25
N ALA A 139 13.25 9.31 2.16
CA ALA A 139 13.46 8.41 1.02
C ALA A 139 14.23 7.14 1.42
N THR A 140 15.22 7.26 2.31
CA THR A 140 15.96 6.11 2.83
C THR A 140 15.07 5.22 3.71
N ARG A 141 14.18 5.82 4.51
CA ARG A 141 13.17 5.10 5.29
C ARG A 141 12.25 4.29 4.37
N CYS A 142 11.71 4.90 3.31
CA CYS A 142 10.91 4.20 2.30
C CYS A 142 11.66 3.00 1.69
N ARG A 143 12.93 3.20 1.31
CA ARG A 143 13.76 2.13 0.75
C ARG A 143 13.93 0.95 1.71
N ARG A 144 14.13 1.23 2.99
CA ARG A 144 14.22 0.20 4.04
C ARG A 144 12.92 -0.59 4.14
N LEU A 145 11.77 0.09 4.16
CA LEU A 145 10.45 -0.54 4.22
C LEU A 145 10.18 -1.42 2.99
N ALA A 146 10.52 -0.94 1.80
CA ALA A 146 10.38 -1.73 0.58
C ALA A 146 11.19 -3.04 0.65
N ARG A 147 12.43 -2.98 1.15
CA ARG A 147 13.25 -4.18 1.38
C ARG A 147 12.64 -5.14 2.40
N SER A 148 11.99 -4.62 3.42
CA SER A 148 11.29 -5.45 4.42
C SER A 148 10.12 -6.23 3.78
N PHE A 149 9.33 -5.62 2.89
CA PHE A 149 8.30 -6.33 2.13
C PHE A 149 8.89 -7.44 1.24
N GLU A 150 9.96 -7.15 0.55
CA GLU A 150 10.64 -8.10 -0.33
C GLU A 150 11.22 -9.29 0.48
N ALA A 151 11.77 -9.02 1.65
CA ALA A 151 12.30 -10.05 2.55
C ALA A 151 11.23 -11.01 3.08
N VAL A 152 9.98 -10.56 3.25
CA VAL A 152 8.86 -11.42 3.64
C VAL A 152 8.13 -12.06 2.44
N GLY A 153 8.69 -11.94 1.24
CA GLY A 153 8.22 -12.63 0.04
C GLY A 153 7.10 -11.91 -0.73
N VAL A 154 6.92 -10.61 -0.51
CA VAL A 154 6.00 -9.80 -1.33
C VAL A 154 6.70 -9.38 -2.63
N PRO A 155 6.28 -9.86 -3.80
CA PRO A 155 6.91 -9.48 -5.06
C PRO A 155 6.55 -8.06 -5.45
N PHE A 156 7.51 -7.33 -6.02
CA PHE A 156 7.23 -6.05 -6.64
C PHE A 156 6.61 -6.27 -8.03
N VAL A 157 5.37 -5.82 -8.20
CA VAL A 157 4.65 -5.84 -9.48
C VAL A 157 4.33 -4.41 -9.88
N SER A 158 4.88 -3.97 -11.01
CA SER A 158 4.70 -2.59 -11.50
C SER A 158 3.26 -2.25 -11.88
N SER A 159 2.48 -3.25 -12.27
CA SER A 159 1.08 -3.14 -12.70
C SER A 159 0.07 -3.60 -11.64
N ALA A 160 0.44 -3.63 -10.36
CA ALA A 160 -0.50 -3.98 -9.30
C ALA A 160 -1.71 -3.03 -9.34
N SER A 161 -2.89 -3.57 -9.66
CA SER A 161 -4.16 -2.86 -9.58
C SER A 161 -4.48 -2.54 -8.12
N GLU A 162 -5.25 -1.48 -7.91
CA GLU A 162 -5.80 -1.19 -6.60
C GLU A 162 -6.57 -2.41 -6.07
N PRO A 163 -6.45 -2.74 -4.79
CA PRO A 163 -7.22 -3.82 -4.22
C PRO A 163 -8.71 -3.49 -4.34
N THR A 164 -9.42 -4.30 -5.12
CA THR A 164 -10.87 -4.22 -5.26
C THR A 164 -11.50 -4.75 -3.98
N GLY A 165 -11.92 -3.85 -3.11
CA GLY A 165 -12.62 -4.19 -1.88
C GLY A 165 -12.51 -3.05 -0.85
N ARG A 166 -13.49 -2.95 0.05
CA ARG A 166 -13.34 -2.11 1.23
C ARG A 166 -12.17 -2.64 2.05
N LEU A 167 -11.15 -1.82 2.23
CA LEU A 167 -10.14 -2.10 3.25
C LEU A 167 -10.87 -2.24 4.58
N SER A 168 -10.75 -3.39 5.21
CA SER A 168 -11.29 -3.61 6.55
C SER A 168 -10.64 -2.61 7.51
N PRO A 169 -11.31 -2.18 8.59
CA PRO A 169 -10.67 -1.41 9.66
C PRO A 169 -9.42 -2.09 10.24
N ALA A 170 -9.32 -3.41 10.12
CA ALA A 170 -8.11 -4.17 10.43
C ALA A 170 -7.04 -4.02 9.34
N ASP A 171 -7.42 -3.54 8.16
CA ASP A 171 -6.52 -3.32 7.02
C ASP A 171 -5.96 -1.89 6.99
N ILE A 172 -6.36 -1.01 7.88
CA ILE A 172 -5.87 0.35 8.11
C ILE A 172 -5.23 0.42 9.50
#